data_24cc476aa13b5f22d4162f2f9c0d725f
#
_entry.id   24cc476aa13b5f22d4162f2f9c0d725f
#
_cell.length_a   1.000
_cell.length_b   1.000
_cell.length_c   1.000
_cell.angle_alpha   90.00
_cell.angle_beta   90.00
_cell.angle_gamma   90.00
#
_symmetry.space_group_name_H-M   'P 1'
#
loop_
_entity.id
_entity.type
_entity.pdbx_description
1 polymer ?
#
loop_
_entity_poly.entity_id
_entity_poly.type
_entity_poly.pdbx_seq_one_letter_code
_entity_poly.pdbx_strand_id
1 'polypeptide(L)'
;MNTIPLLSSPHGDVIPLAINDPESVRLLFRAVGNTYGLASRVLSPLLLPMADRIAKRWLIRTNNPYLAEMHAIAAAVDTPGVYGLNLCFEWGCTSGAYQPAPAEAPRLLRILDWPFTGMGPHTVIAERSGPAGPYRDVTWPGVTGVVQAVAPGRFAAAINQAPMRRYGFGLAGDWIVNQRLVWKHDGLPALHLLRQVFETAPDYDTALRMLCETPICTPALFTLTGTLPGQGAVVERTEKRFAVRALAKDRVTIANDFLTDVGRDHPVWWGRPVVCAARQAQSEQADLATLLRDDLGGLQYPMLNECTRLVMLADAASGTLRVQGWEKLVAVTAVTAV
;
A
#
# COMPACT_ATOMS: atom_id res chain seq x y z
N MET A 1 7.13 -5.63 24.06
CA MET A 1 6.88 -4.92 22.77
C MET A 1 5.53 -4.25 22.86
N ASN A 2 5.41 -3.03 22.36
CA ASN A 2 4.12 -2.33 22.28
C ASN A 2 3.20 -3.01 21.27
N THR A 3 1.89 -2.96 21.51
CA THR A 3 0.88 -3.35 20.53
C THR A 3 0.63 -2.20 19.54
N ILE A 4 0.19 -2.54 18.32
CA ILE A 4 -0.24 -1.55 17.33
C ILE A 4 -1.58 -0.97 17.80
N PRO A 5 -1.74 0.36 17.92
CA PRO A 5 -2.97 0.95 18.39
C PRO A 5 -4.10 0.77 17.36
N LEU A 6 -5.28 0.40 17.88
CA LEU A 6 -6.55 0.44 17.14
C LEU A 6 -7.20 1.82 17.40
N LEU A 7 -7.45 2.57 16.34
CA LEU A 7 -7.99 3.92 16.41
C LEU A 7 -9.38 3.96 15.78
N SER A 8 -10.39 4.21 16.62
CA SER A 8 -11.79 4.33 16.21
C SER A 8 -12.25 5.78 16.34
N SER A 9 -12.91 6.30 15.33
CA SER A 9 -13.58 7.59 15.40
C SER A 9 -14.98 7.43 16.01
N PRO A 10 -15.36 8.18 17.07
CA PRO A 10 -16.69 8.09 17.68
C PRO A 10 -17.84 8.49 16.77
N HIS A 11 -17.58 9.16 15.65
CA HIS A 11 -18.59 9.72 14.76
C HIS A 11 -18.59 9.16 13.33
N GLY A 12 -17.81 8.09 13.06
CA GLY A 12 -17.65 7.57 11.70
C GLY A 12 -16.92 8.51 10.75
N ASP A 13 -16.77 9.79 11.11
CA ASP A 13 -15.93 10.71 10.37
C ASP A 13 -14.47 10.35 10.60
N VAL A 14 -13.74 10.18 9.51
CA VAL A 14 -12.31 9.95 9.58
C VAL A 14 -11.66 11.22 10.11
N ILE A 15 -11.49 11.30 11.43
CA ILE A 15 -10.55 12.27 11.99
C ILE A 15 -9.19 11.83 11.45
N PRO A 16 -8.50 12.64 10.63
CA PRO A 16 -7.19 12.28 10.15
C PRO A 16 -6.30 11.89 11.33
N LEU A 17 -5.76 10.70 11.31
CA LEU A 17 -4.88 10.19 12.38
C LEU A 17 -3.76 11.19 12.73
N ALA A 18 -3.34 11.96 11.73
CA ALA A 18 -2.38 13.04 11.86
C ALA A 18 -2.83 14.18 12.79
N ILE A 19 -4.14 14.45 12.89
CA ILE A 19 -4.66 15.49 13.80
C ILE A 19 -4.52 15.03 15.25
N ASN A 20 -4.65 13.73 15.49
CA ASN A 20 -4.49 13.13 16.81
C ASN A 20 -3.04 12.90 17.21
N ASP A 21 -2.14 12.75 16.23
CA ASP A 21 -0.70 12.53 16.47
C ASP A 21 0.17 13.27 15.43
N PRO A 22 0.24 14.61 15.49
CA PRO A 22 1.04 15.39 14.55
C PRO A 22 2.55 15.13 14.69
N GLU A 23 3.03 14.66 15.85
CA GLU A 23 4.46 14.36 16.02
C GLU A 23 4.85 13.09 15.27
N SER A 24 4.05 12.04 15.28
CA SER A 24 4.30 10.85 14.47
C SER A 24 4.35 11.18 12.98
N VAL A 25 3.50 12.09 12.48
CA VAL A 25 3.55 12.56 11.08
C VAL A 25 4.85 13.32 10.80
N ARG A 26 5.28 14.21 11.72
CA ARG A 26 6.57 14.91 11.58
C ARG A 26 7.75 13.94 11.57
N LEU A 27 7.72 12.90 12.40
CA LEU A 27 8.74 11.84 12.43
C LEU A 27 8.78 11.09 11.11
N LEU A 28 7.61 10.78 10.52
CA LEU A 28 7.49 10.19 9.20
C LEU A 28 8.19 11.04 8.13
N PHE A 29 7.93 12.34 8.08
CA PHE A 29 8.57 13.25 7.13
C PHE A 29 10.07 13.39 7.36
N ARG A 30 10.53 13.41 8.61
CA ARG A 30 11.97 13.38 8.94
C ARG A 30 12.63 12.09 8.48
N ALA A 31 11.97 10.95 8.67
CA ALA A 31 12.46 9.65 8.22
C ALA A 31 12.62 9.61 6.69
N VAL A 32 11.64 10.11 5.94
CA VAL A 32 11.71 10.28 4.48
C VAL A 32 12.93 11.12 4.08
N GLY A 33 13.12 12.28 4.71
CA GLY A 33 14.26 13.17 4.45
C GLY A 33 15.62 12.53 4.75
N ASN A 34 15.70 11.63 5.73
CA ASN A 34 16.94 10.99 6.15
C ASN A 34 17.40 9.82 5.28
N THR A 35 16.50 9.22 4.49
CA THR A 35 16.77 7.98 3.76
C THR A 35 17.59 8.19 2.49
N TYR A 36 17.48 9.34 1.85
CA TYR A 36 18.17 9.64 0.59
C TYR A 36 19.58 10.24 0.76
N GLY A 37 20.14 10.17 1.98
CA GLY A 37 21.51 10.57 2.27
C GLY A 37 21.71 12.07 2.49
N LEU A 38 23.00 12.50 2.52
CA LEU A 38 23.37 13.89 2.86
C LEU A 38 22.75 14.91 1.89
N ALA A 39 22.69 14.58 0.61
CA ALA A 39 22.10 15.47 -0.41
C ALA A 39 20.60 15.72 -0.15
N SER A 40 19.85 14.71 0.26
CA SER A 40 18.43 14.87 0.58
C SER A 40 18.23 15.67 1.89
N ARG A 41 19.09 15.48 2.89
CA ARG A 41 19.05 16.28 4.12
C ARG A 41 19.26 17.76 3.89
N VAL A 42 20.16 18.11 2.96
CA VAL A 42 20.46 19.52 2.62
C VAL A 42 19.42 20.13 1.69
N LEU A 43 18.94 19.37 0.71
CA LEU A 43 18.04 19.87 -0.32
C LEU A 43 16.56 19.73 0.02
N SER A 44 16.18 18.78 0.89
CA SER A 44 14.78 18.56 1.23
C SER A 44 14.07 19.77 1.83
N PRO A 45 14.68 20.61 2.68
CA PRO A 45 14.03 21.83 3.19
C PRO A 45 13.63 22.82 2.08
N LEU A 46 14.35 22.84 0.97
CA LEU A 46 14.08 23.70 -0.18
C LEU A 46 13.13 23.07 -1.20
N LEU A 47 13.33 21.78 -1.49
CA LEU A 47 12.62 21.06 -2.54
C LEU A 47 11.26 20.52 -2.08
N LEU A 48 11.14 20.12 -0.81
CA LEU A 48 9.93 19.55 -0.28
C LEU A 48 8.73 20.51 -0.33
N PRO A 49 8.85 21.81 0.07
CA PRO A 49 7.75 22.75 -0.05
C PRO A 49 7.31 22.99 -1.49
N MET A 50 8.26 22.96 -2.44
CA MET A 50 7.96 23.12 -3.86
C MET A 50 7.23 21.87 -4.41
N ALA A 51 7.74 20.69 -4.12
CA ALA A 51 7.12 19.42 -4.52
C ALA A 51 5.70 19.29 -3.94
N ASP A 52 5.53 19.66 -2.68
CA ASP A 52 4.25 19.61 -1.99
C ASP A 52 3.22 20.60 -2.59
N ARG A 53 3.66 21.83 -2.98
CA ARG A 53 2.82 22.77 -3.72
C ARG A 53 2.39 22.25 -5.09
N ILE A 54 3.28 21.54 -5.80
CA ILE A 54 2.96 20.94 -7.10
C ILE A 54 1.94 19.81 -6.89
N ALA A 55 2.17 18.93 -5.92
CA ALA A 55 1.25 17.86 -5.55
C ALA A 55 -0.13 18.43 -5.19
N LYS A 56 -0.20 19.44 -4.33
CA LYS A 56 -1.45 20.13 -3.96
C LYS A 56 -2.18 20.67 -5.18
N ARG A 57 -1.50 21.38 -6.09
CA ARG A 57 -2.11 21.93 -7.32
C ARG A 57 -2.68 20.83 -8.21
N TRP A 58 -1.97 19.71 -8.34
CA TRP A 58 -2.43 18.59 -9.12
C TRP A 58 -3.67 17.94 -8.49
N LEU A 59 -3.69 17.73 -7.17
CA LEU A 59 -4.84 17.19 -6.43
C LEU A 59 -6.08 18.07 -6.54
N ILE A 60 -5.90 19.42 -6.53
CA ILE A 60 -6.99 20.38 -6.78
C ILE A 60 -7.50 20.24 -8.21
N ARG A 61 -6.60 20.24 -9.21
CA ARG A 61 -6.95 20.13 -10.62
C ARG A 61 -7.75 18.86 -10.94
N THR A 62 -7.36 17.74 -10.31
CA THR A 62 -8.01 16.44 -10.53
C THR A 62 -9.24 16.23 -9.65
N ASN A 63 -9.64 17.25 -8.88
CA ASN A 63 -10.78 17.17 -7.97
C ASN A 63 -10.72 15.94 -7.05
N ASN A 64 -9.56 15.71 -6.44
CA ASN A 64 -9.33 14.52 -5.62
C ASN A 64 -10.32 14.48 -4.43
N PRO A 65 -11.07 13.39 -4.22
CA PRO A 65 -12.13 13.32 -3.20
C PRO A 65 -11.61 13.44 -1.77
N TYR A 66 -10.32 13.17 -1.53
CA TYR A 66 -9.70 13.22 -0.20
C TYR A 66 -8.91 14.51 0.07
N LEU A 67 -9.05 15.51 -0.78
CA LEU A 67 -8.31 16.78 -0.67
C LEU A 67 -8.63 17.53 0.62
N ALA A 68 -9.88 17.52 1.08
CA ALA A 68 -10.29 18.19 2.31
C ALA A 68 -9.61 17.58 3.55
N GLU A 69 -9.49 16.25 3.59
CA GLU A 69 -8.76 15.54 4.64
C GLU A 69 -7.26 15.89 4.62
N MET A 70 -6.64 15.90 3.44
CA MET A 70 -5.23 16.33 3.32
C MET A 70 -5.01 17.78 3.74
N HIS A 71 -5.96 18.68 3.48
CA HIS A 71 -5.90 20.07 3.96
C HIS A 71 -5.95 20.15 5.49
N ALA A 72 -6.81 19.37 6.14
CA ALA A 72 -6.92 19.31 7.59
C ALA A 72 -5.62 18.76 8.22
N ILE A 73 -5.04 17.70 7.64
CA ILE A 73 -3.76 17.15 8.07
C ILE A 73 -2.65 18.19 7.92
N ALA A 74 -2.56 18.85 6.77
CA ALA A 74 -1.52 19.86 6.53
C ALA A 74 -1.60 21.03 7.51
N ALA A 75 -2.81 21.46 7.87
CA ALA A 75 -3.03 22.51 8.87
C ALA A 75 -2.63 22.05 10.28
N ALA A 76 -2.94 20.80 10.65
CA ALA A 76 -2.61 20.26 11.99
C ALA A 76 -1.11 20.02 12.18
N VAL A 77 -0.41 19.55 11.12
CA VAL A 77 1.01 19.22 11.19
C VAL A 77 1.90 20.45 11.06
N ASP A 78 1.42 21.47 10.36
CA ASP A 78 2.16 22.71 10.02
C ASP A 78 3.56 22.43 9.47
N THR A 79 3.64 21.46 8.56
CA THR A 79 4.91 21.04 7.93
C THR A 79 4.63 20.66 6.48
N PRO A 80 5.45 21.10 5.49
CA PRO A 80 5.26 20.70 4.11
C PRO A 80 5.52 19.21 3.91
N GLY A 81 4.87 18.59 2.92
CA GLY A 81 5.07 17.21 2.54
C GLY A 81 3.81 16.35 2.59
N VAL A 82 2.73 16.83 3.19
CA VAL A 82 1.48 16.06 3.34
C VAL A 82 0.89 15.64 1.99
N TYR A 83 0.82 16.55 1.04
CA TYR A 83 0.28 16.25 -0.30
C TYR A 83 1.22 15.33 -1.08
N GLY A 84 2.53 15.58 -0.96
CA GLY A 84 3.58 14.74 -1.58
C GLY A 84 3.61 13.32 -1.04
N LEU A 85 3.42 13.12 0.28
CA LEU A 85 3.34 11.81 0.90
C LEU A 85 2.19 10.99 0.31
N ASN A 86 1.04 11.60 0.12
CA ASN A 86 -0.15 10.95 -0.44
C ASN A 86 -0.07 10.69 -1.96
N LEU A 87 1.01 11.14 -2.60
CA LEU A 87 1.39 10.82 -3.97
C LEU A 87 2.71 10.02 -4.03
N CYS A 88 3.20 9.54 -2.90
CA CYS A 88 4.40 8.70 -2.85
C CYS A 88 4.10 7.28 -3.35
N PHE A 89 4.98 6.75 -4.20
CA PHE A 89 4.88 5.41 -4.80
C PHE A 89 6.22 4.68 -4.71
N GLU A 90 6.94 4.81 -3.59
CA GLU A 90 8.32 4.33 -3.44
C GLU A 90 8.40 3.09 -2.54
N TRP A 91 7.51 2.11 -2.74
CA TRP A 91 7.45 0.90 -1.91
C TRP A 91 7.99 -0.33 -2.62
N GLY A 92 8.71 -1.19 -1.88
CA GLY A 92 8.89 -2.59 -2.20
C GLY A 92 7.82 -3.42 -1.48
N CYS A 93 7.34 -4.49 -2.08
CA CYS A 93 6.26 -5.25 -1.46
C CYS A 93 6.25 -6.71 -1.88
N THR A 94 5.64 -7.54 -1.05
CA THR A 94 5.18 -8.87 -1.44
C THR A 94 3.78 -9.06 -0.91
N SER A 95 2.86 -9.51 -1.75
CA SER A 95 1.51 -9.85 -1.33
C SER A 95 0.98 -11.08 -2.07
N GLY A 96 0.04 -11.76 -1.45
CA GLY A 96 -0.60 -12.92 -2.08
C GLY A 96 -1.95 -13.22 -1.45
N ALA A 97 -2.84 -13.79 -2.27
CA ALA A 97 -4.02 -14.49 -1.84
C ALA A 97 -3.66 -15.96 -1.70
N TYR A 98 -3.82 -16.50 -0.50
CA TYR A 98 -3.46 -17.87 -0.16
C TYR A 98 -4.67 -18.60 0.42
N GLN A 99 -5.08 -19.71 -0.20
CA GLN A 99 -6.22 -20.50 0.21
C GLN A 99 -5.75 -21.71 1.04
N PRO A 100 -6.03 -21.73 2.36
CA PRO A 100 -5.51 -22.77 3.26
C PRO A 100 -5.99 -24.18 2.91
N ALA A 101 -7.28 -24.30 2.52
CA ALA A 101 -7.89 -25.53 2.07
C ALA A 101 -8.93 -25.25 0.97
N PRO A 102 -9.30 -26.25 0.13
CA PRO A 102 -10.21 -26.02 -1.00
C PRO A 102 -11.60 -25.46 -0.63
N ALA A 103 -12.06 -25.71 0.60
CA ALA A 103 -13.35 -25.23 1.10
C ALA A 103 -13.26 -23.93 1.91
N GLU A 104 -12.05 -23.41 2.15
CA GLU A 104 -11.83 -22.18 2.90
C GLU A 104 -11.67 -20.96 1.98
N ALA A 105 -12.03 -19.79 2.48
CA ALA A 105 -11.75 -18.54 1.82
C ALA A 105 -10.23 -18.24 1.79
N PRO A 106 -9.71 -17.56 0.76
CA PRO A 106 -8.32 -17.17 0.73
C PRO A 106 -8.04 -16.05 1.73
N ARG A 107 -6.84 -16.10 2.34
CA ARG A 107 -6.31 -15.06 3.23
C ARG A 107 -5.32 -14.18 2.48
N LEU A 108 -5.31 -12.91 2.81
CA LEU A 108 -4.36 -11.94 2.28
C LEU A 108 -3.14 -11.88 3.19
N LEU A 109 -1.98 -12.31 2.68
CA LEU A 109 -0.69 -12.03 3.32
C LEU A 109 -0.03 -10.85 2.61
N ARG A 110 0.44 -9.88 3.39
CA ARG A 110 1.08 -8.66 2.92
C ARG A 110 2.36 -8.39 3.70
N ILE A 111 3.47 -8.17 2.98
CA ILE A 111 4.73 -7.68 3.52
C ILE A 111 5.03 -6.37 2.82
N LEU A 112 5.15 -5.30 3.60
CA LEU A 112 5.45 -3.97 3.08
C LEU A 112 6.89 -3.62 3.39
N ASP A 113 7.66 -3.38 2.33
CA ASP A 113 9.04 -2.94 2.39
C ASP A 113 9.09 -1.45 2.02
N TRP A 114 9.61 -0.64 2.91
CA TRP A 114 9.80 0.78 2.65
C TRP A 114 11.20 1.18 3.11
N PRO A 115 12.00 1.86 2.29
CA PRO A 115 13.37 2.21 2.65
C PRO A 115 13.47 3.19 3.83
N PHE A 116 12.35 3.81 4.22
CA PHE A 116 12.30 4.74 5.34
C PHE A 116 12.34 3.99 6.66
N THR A 117 13.36 4.25 7.48
CA THR A 117 13.50 3.68 8.82
C THR A 117 12.64 4.41 9.84
N GLY A 118 12.18 3.69 10.87
CA GLY A 118 11.35 4.24 11.93
C GLY A 118 9.84 4.15 11.67
N MET A 119 9.43 3.48 10.61
CA MET A 119 8.01 3.35 10.24
C MET A 119 7.28 2.26 11.02
N GLY A 120 7.96 1.14 11.32
CA GLY A 120 7.34 0.00 11.98
C GLY A 120 6.65 0.32 13.30
N PRO A 121 7.30 1.06 14.23
CA PRO A 121 6.70 1.45 15.51
C PRO A 121 5.48 2.37 15.40
N HIS A 122 5.34 3.10 14.29
CA HIS A 122 4.25 4.06 14.07
C HIS A 122 3.09 3.51 13.24
N THR A 123 3.12 2.21 12.95
CA THR A 123 1.98 1.54 12.31
C THR A 123 0.74 1.65 13.20
N VAL A 124 -0.42 1.92 12.60
CA VAL A 124 -1.72 1.98 13.28
C VAL A 124 -2.76 1.18 12.51
N ILE A 125 -3.80 0.72 13.20
CA ILE A 125 -5.00 0.15 12.60
C ILE A 125 -6.10 1.19 12.76
N ALA A 126 -6.59 1.76 11.66
CA ALA A 126 -7.68 2.72 11.66
C ALA A 126 -9.01 2.02 11.32
N GLU A 127 -9.98 2.09 12.21
CA GLU A 127 -11.37 1.72 11.89
C GLU A 127 -11.99 2.86 11.11
N ARG A 128 -12.30 2.59 9.85
CA ARG A 128 -12.94 3.53 8.93
C ARG A 128 -14.31 3.00 8.51
N SER A 129 -15.17 3.86 8.01
CA SER A 129 -16.46 3.49 7.46
C SER A 129 -16.75 4.27 6.19
N GLY A 130 -17.42 3.63 5.25
CA GLY A 130 -17.91 4.24 4.02
C GLY A 130 -19.35 3.77 3.73
N PRO A 131 -19.93 4.18 2.60
CA PRO A 131 -21.27 3.75 2.18
C PRO A 131 -21.46 2.23 2.16
N ALA A 132 -20.41 1.46 1.84
CA ALA A 132 -20.46 0.01 1.82
C ALA A 132 -20.22 -0.65 3.19
N GLY A 133 -20.01 0.11 4.25
CA GLY A 133 -19.80 -0.37 5.62
C GLY A 133 -18.38 -0.18 6.15
N PRO A 134 -18.09 -0.75 7.33
CA PRO A 134 -16.81 -0.57 8.02
C PRO A 134 -15.68 -1.35 7.36
N TYR A 135 -14.44 -0.87 7.58
CA TYR A 135 -13.20 -1.57 7.23
C TYR A 135 -12.06 -1.15 8.17
N ARG A 136 -11.04 -1.99 8.29
CA ARG A 136 -9.84 -1.74 9.07
C ARG A 136 -8.67 -1.48 8.15
N ASP A 137 -8.17 -0.25 8.17
CA ASP A 137 -7.05 0.24 7.37
C ASP A 137 -5.76 0.13 8.18
N VAL A 138 -4.79 -0.62 7.70
CA VAL A 138 -3.46 -0.72 8.32
C VAL A 138 -2.57 0.32 7.67
N THR A 139 -2.26 1.37 8.41
CA THR A 139 -1.71 2.60 7.86
C THR A 139 -0.74 3.31 8.81
N TRP A 140 -0.39 4.53 8.48
CA TRP A 140 0.40 5.45 9.29
C TRP A 140 -0.30 6.80 9.40
N PRO A 141 -0.08 7.54 10.50
CA PRO A 141 -0.61 8.90 10.64
C PRO A 141 -0.22 9.78 9.44
N GLY A 142 -1.18 10.49 8.86
CA GLY A 142 -0.99 11.38 7.72
C GLY A 142 -1.20 10.75 6.33
N VAL A 143 -1.39 9.44 6.24
CA VAL A 143 -1.74 8.75 4.99
C VAL A 143 -3.25 8.75 4.81
N THR A 144 -3.74 9.43 3.77
CA THR A 144 -5.18 9.52 3.47
C THR A 144 -5.68 8.39 2.57
N GLY A 145 -4.79 7.79 1.78
CA GLY A 145 -5.12 6.61 0.97
C GLY A 145 -5.10 5.32 1.78
N VAL A 146 -5.49 4.22 1.17
CA VAL A 146 -5.37 2.86 1.71
C VAL A 146 -4.24 2.12 0.99
N VAL A 147 -3.31 1.57 1.75
CA VAL A 147 -2.21 0.73 1.23
C VAL A 147 -2.56 -0.75 1.39
N GLN A 148 -3.19 -1.12 2.47
CA GLN A 148 -3.75 -2.44 2.76
C GLN A 148 -4.85 -2.35 3.81
N ALA A 149 -5.91 -3.13 3.64
CA ALA A 149 -7.03 -3.14 4.58
C ALA A 149 -7.82 -4.45 4.52
N VAL A 150 -8.70 -4.63 5.49
CA VAL A 150 -9.72 -5.67 5.50
C VAL A 150 -11.09 -5.07 5.79
N ALA A 151 -12.09 -5.46 5.00
CA ALA A 151 -13.50 -5.19 5.23
C ALA A 151 -14.17 -6.52 5.62
N PRO A 152 -14.44 -6.77 6.91
CA PRO A 152 -15.03 -8.01 7.39
C PRO A 152 -16.33 -8.35 6.64
N GLY A 153 -16.46 -9.61 6.20
CA GLY A 153 -17.61 -10.07 5.44
C GLY A 153 -17.66 -9.62 3.97
N ARG A 154 -16.67 -8.88 3.48
CA ARG A 154 -16.62 -8.37 2.10
C ARG A 154 -15.36 -8.81 1.34
N PHE A 155 -14.22 -8.23 1.66
CA PHE A 155 -12.93 -8.52 1.02
C PHE A 155 -11.76 -7.95 1.83
N ALA A 156 -10.54 -8.42 1.52
CA ALA A 156 -9.30 -7.76 1.93
C ALA A 156 -8.46 -7.45 0.68
N ALA A 157 -7.72 -6.35 0.72
CA ALA A 157 -6.89 -5.96 -0.41
C ALA A 157 -5.64 -5.19 0.03
N ALA A 158 -4.60 -5.27 -0.83
CA ALA A 158 -3.37 -4.54 -0.69
C ALA A 158 -2.87 -4.05 -2.06
N ILE A 159 -2.13 -2.93 -2.05
CA ILE A 159 -1.46 -2.40 -3.23
C ILE A 159 0.05 -2.63 -3.14
N ASN A 160 0.64 -3.15 -4.21
CA ASN A 160 2.08 -3.16 -4.42
C ASN A 160 2.43 -2.15 -5.49
N GLN A 161 3.57 -1.51 -5.36
CA GLN A 161 4.05 -0.63 -6.40
C GLN A 161 4.49 -1.42 -7.63
N ALA A 162 3.99 -1.02 -8.79
CA ALA A 162 4.43 -1.51 -10.08
C ALA A 162 5.85 -1.01 -10.42
N PRO A 163 6.56 -1.65 -11.37
CA PRO A 163 7.82 -1.13 -11.87
C PRO A 163 7.65 0.23 -12.54
N MET A 164 8.73 1.00 -12.57
CA MET A 164 8.76 2.33 -13.18
C MET A 164 9.23 2.24 -14.64
N ARG A 165 8.63 3.02 -15.56
CA ARG A 165 9.07 3.07 -16.96
C ARG A 165 10.50 3.58 -17.07
N ARG A 166 11.33 2.88 -17.87
CA ARG A 166 12.73 3.24 -18.15
C ARG A 166 12.83 3.94 -19.51
N TYR A 167 13.37 5.15 -19.49
CA TYR A 167 13.57 5.98 -20.68
C TYR A 167 15.06 6.13 -21.06
N GLY A 168 15.97 5.67 -20.19
CA GLY A 168 17.41 5.73 -20.46
C GLY A 168 18.13 6.95 -19.90
N PHE A 169 17.46 7.79 -19.13
CA PHE A 169 18.07 8.98 -18.49
C PHE A 169 18.67 8.69 -17.11
N GLY A 170 18.85 7.41 -16.77
CA GLY A 170 19.20 6.98 -15.43
C GLY A 170 18.03 7.05 -14.46
N LEU A 171 18.21 6.49 -13.25
CA LEU A 171 17.10 6.34 -12.27
C LEU A 171 16.42 7.68 -11.93
N ALA A 172 17.21 8.71 -11.64
CA ALA A 172 16.66 10.03 -11.27
C ALA A 172 15.97 10.74 -12.44
N GLY A 173 16.55 10.68 -13.64
CA GLY A 173 15.95 11.27 -14.85
C GLY A 173 14.65 10.55 -15.23
N ASP A 174 14.65 9.23 -15.22
CA ASP A 174 13.48 8.43 -15.50
C ASP A 174 12.39 8.64 -14.45
N TRP A 175 12.75 8.79 -13.16
CA TRP A 175 11.81 9.16 -12.11
C TRP A 175 11.11 10.50 -12.41
N ILE A 176 11.86 11.54 -12.80
CA ILE A 176 11.27 12.85 -13.17
C ILE A 176 10.30 12.71 -14.35
N VAL A 177 10.65 11.92 -15.37
CA VAL A 177 9.76 11.68 -16.52
C VAL A 177 8.48 10.98 -16.07
N ASN A 178 8.58 9.94 -15.23
CA ASN A 178 7.41 9.23 -14.70
C ASN A 178 6.52 10.16 -13.86
N GLN A 179 7.08 11.01 -13.00
CA GLN A 179 6.31 12.00 -12.24
C GLN A 179 5.56 12.99 -13.17
N ARG A 180 6.19 13.44 -14.27
CA ARG A 180 5.51 14.28 -15.27
C ARG A 180 4.35 13.56 -15.96
N LEU A 181 4.44 12.24 -16.15
CA LEU A 181 3.33 11.44 -16.68
C LEU A 181 2.17 11.39 -15.68
N VAL A 182 2.45 11.13 -14.40
CA VAL A 182 1.42 11.19 -13.34
C VAL A 182 0.66 12.51 -13.40
N TRP A 183 1.37 13.63 -13.50
CA TRP A 183 0.74 14.97 -13.53
C TRP A 183 -0.10 15.26 -14.78
N LYS A 184 0.06 14.49 -15.86
CA LYS A 184 -0.77 14.59 -17.08
C LYS A 184 -2.06 13.79 -17.01
N HIS A 185 -2.16 12.83 -16.10
CA HIS A 185 -3.36 12.03 -15.92
C HIS A 185 -4.32 12.69 -14.92
N ASP A 186 -5.63 12.45 -15.13
CA ASP A 186 -6.70 12.90 -14.24
C ASP A 186 -7.26 11.74 -13.38
N GLY A 187 -6.68 10.55 -13.50
CA GLY A 187 -7.04 9.39 -12.70
C GLY A 187 -6.61 9.53 -11.24
N LEU A 188 -7.19 8.71 -10.37
CA LEU A 188 -6.86 8.69 -8.95
C LEU A 188 -5.42 8.17 -8.70
N PRO A 189 -4.72 8.66 -7.67
CA PRO A 189 -3.63 7.90 -7.07
C PRO A 189 -4.11 6.49 -6.70
N ALA A 190 -3.29 5.48 -6.95
CA ALA A 190 -3.71 4.09 -6.78
C ALA A 190 -4.15 3.75 -5.34
N LEU A 191 -3.53 4.39 -4.32
CA LEU A 191 -3.98 4.23 -2.93
C LEU A 191 -5.30 4.97 -2.62
N HIS A 192 -5.64 6.03 -3.34
CA HIS A 192 -6.95 6.68 -3.23
C HIS A 192 -8.03 5.86 -3.96
N LEU A 193 -7.69 5.20 -5.07
CA LEU A 193 -8.58 4.22 -5.67
C LEU A 193 -8.87 3.07 -4.69
N LEU A 194 -7.83 2.50 -4.05
CA LEU A 194 -8.04 1.42 -3.10
C LEU A 194 -8.92 1.84 -1.92
N ARG A 195 -8.73 3.06 -1.40
CA ARG A 195 -9.63 3.64 -0.40
C ARG A 195 -11.08 3.74 -0.91
N GLN A 196 -11.29 4.29 -2.09
CA GLN A 196 -12.63 4.38 -2.69
C GLN A 196 -13.28 3.00 -2.82
N VAL A 197 -12.52 1.97 -3.20
CA VAL A 197 -12.99 0.58 -3.26
C VAL A 197 -13.49 0.11 -1.88
N PHE A 198 -12.71 0.33 -0.80
CA PHE A 198 -13.12 -0.05 0.55
C PHE A 198 -14.36 0.72 1.02
N GLU A 199 -14.49 1.99 0.64
CA GLU A 199 -15.63 2.83 1.03
C GLU A 199 -16.92 2.47 0.28
N THR A 200 -16.84 2.00 -0.98
CA THR A 200 -18.02 1.90 -1.86
C THR A 200 -18.33 0.52 -2.43
N ALA A 201 -17.37 -0.42 -2.47
CA ALA A 201 -17.63 -1.76 -3.00
C ALA A 201 -18.29 -2.65 -1.93
N PRO A 202 -19.50 -3.18 -2.19
CA PRO A 202 -20.20 -4.03 -1.23
C PRO A 202 -19.63 -5.46 -1.18
N ASP A 203 -18.90 -5.90 -2.19
CA ASP A 203 -18.44 -7.29 -2.35
C ASP A 203 -17.14 -7.39 -3.16
N TYR A 204 -16.59 -8.61 -3.21
CA TYR A 204 -15.37 -8.95 -3.95
C TYR A 204 -15.46 -8.63 -5.44
N ASP A 205 -16.57 -8.96 -6.10
CA ASP A 205 -16.70 -8.80 -7.56
C ASP A 205 -16.76 -7.32 -7.96
N THR A 206 -17.46 -6.52 -7.17
CA THR A 206 -17.49 -5.07 -7.35
C THR A 206 -16.11 -4.45 -7.09
N ALA A 207 -15.44 -4.88 -6.04
CA ALA A 207 -14.07 -4.43 -5.73
C ALA A 207 -13.11 -4.78 -6.88
N LEU A 208 -13.14 -6.02 -7.39
CA LEU A 208 -12.32 -6.45 -8.51
C LEU A 208 -12.56 -5.61 -9.76
N ARG A 209 -13.83 -5.38 -10.13
CA ARG A 209 -14.20 -4.55 -11.28
C ARG A 209 -13.69 -3.11 -11.12
N MET A 210 -13.90 -2.49 -9.94
CA MET A 210 -13.42 -1.14 -9.66
C MET A 210 -11.90 -1.04 -9.74
N LEU A 211 -11.15 -2.01 -9.20
CA LEU A 211 -9.70 -2.07 -9.32
C LEU A 211 -9.24 -2.20 -10.77
N CYS A 212 -10.01 -2.85 -11.65
CA CYS A 212 -9.71 -3.00 -13.07
C CYS A 212 -10.03 -1.75 -13.88
N GLU A 213 -11.16 -1.09 -13.66
CA GLU A 213 -11.77 -0.16 -14.61
C GLU A 213 -11.64 1.31 -14.21
N THR A 214 -11.60 1.63 -12.90
CA THR A 214 -11.51 3.04 -12.46
C THR A 214 -10.18 3.66 -12.90
N PRO A 215 -10.17 4.84 -13.53
CA PRO A 215 -8.95 5.49 -13.99
C PRO A 215 -7.94 5.76 -12.87
N ILE A 216 -6.68 5.42 -13.12
CA ILE A 216 -5.54 5.69 -12.21
C ILE A 216 -4.46 6.52 -12.90
N CYS A 217 -3.68 7.26 -12.13
CA CYS A 217 -2.64 8.14 -12.65
C CYS A 217 -1.24 7.49 -12.74
N THR A 218 -1.07 6.28 -12.21
CA THR A 218 0.21 5.57 -12.18
C THR A 218 -0.02 4.05 -12.20
N PRO A 219 0.90 3.26 -12.76
CA PRO A 219 0.84 1.81 -12.70
C PRO A 219 0.77 1.29 -11.26
N ALA A 220 0.01 0.21 -11.05
CA ALA A 220 -0.19 -0.40 -9.74
C ALA A 220 -0.43 -1.92 -9.86
N LEU A 221 -0.16 -2.63 -8.76
CA LEU A 221 -0.42 -4.05 -8.62
C LEU A 221 -1.31 -4.23 -7.38
N PHE A 222 -2.50 -4.80 -7.54
CA PHE A 222 -3.42 -5.02 -6.42
C PHE A 222 -3.57 -6.50 -6.15
N THR A 223 -3.56 -6.90 -4.88
CA THR A 223 -3.96 -8.24 -4.45
C THR A 223 -5.30 -8.11 -3.73
N LEU A 224 -6.24 -8.98 -4.08
CA LEU A 224 -7.60 -8.98 -3.54
C LEU A 224 -7.98 -10.40 -3.11
N THR A 225 -8.59 -10.53 -1.92
CA THR A 225 -9.21 -11.76 -1.42
C THR A 225 -10.64 -11.50 -1.01
N GLY A 226 -11.54 -12.44 -1.30
CA GLY A 226 -12.94 -12.38 -0.90
C GLY A 226 -13.24 -13.27 0.29
N THR A 227 -14.52 -13.61 0.46
CA THR A 227 -15.05 -14.40 1.58
C THR A 227 -15.41 -15.83 1.20
N LEU A 228 -15.31 -16.17 -0.08
CA LEU A 228 -15.66 -17.50 -0.61
C LEU A 228 -14.41 -18.19 -1.17
N PRO A 229 -14.38 -19.54 -1.20
CA PRO A 229 -13.33 -20.29 -1.88
C PRO A 229 -13.15 -19.83 -3.33
N GLY A 230 -11.89 -19.72 -3.76
CA GLY A 230 -11.54 -19.26 -5.11
C GLY A 230 -11.53 -17.74 -5.32
N GLN A 231 -12.07 -16.95 -4.40
CA GLN A 231 -12.06 -15.50 -4.48
C GLN A 231 -10.70 -14.91 -4.12
N GLY A 232 -9.71 -15.12 -4.97
CA GLY A 232 -8.37 -14.53 -4.87
C GLY A 232 -7.90 -14.05 -6.23
N ALA A 233 -7.35 -12.83 -6.30
CA ALA A 233 -6.83 -12.28 -7.53
C ALA A 233 -5.67 -11.32 -7.32
N VAL A 234 -4.79 -11.24 -8.32
CA VAL A 234 -3.85 -10.13 -8.52
C VAL A 234 -4.27 -9.36 -9.77
N VAL A 235 -4.44 -8.06 -9.63
CA VAL A 235 -4.72 -7.14 -10.73
C VAL A 235 -3.44 -6.37 -11.04
N GLU A 236 -2.88 -6.58 -12.22
CA GLU A 236 -1.73 -5.84 -12.74
C GLU A 236 -2.25 -4.71 -13.64
N ARG A 237 -1.83 -3.47 -13.40
CA ARG A 237 -2.35 -2.32 -14.13
C ARG A 237 -1.28 -1.34 -14.59
N THR A 238 -1.45 -0.84 -15.80
CA THR A 238 -1.00 0.49 -16.22
C THR A 238 -2.20 1.46 -16.22
N GLU A 239 -1.98 2.71 -16.58
CA GLU A 239 -3.05 3.71 -16.68
C GLU A 239 -4.07 3.35 -17.78
N LYS A 240 -3.65 2.52 -18.76
CA LYS A 240 -4.42 2.21 -19.97
C LYS A 240 -4.93 0.78 -20.03
N ARG A 241 -4.31 -0.14 -19.30
CA ARG A 241 -4.53 -1.58 -19.45
C ARG A 241 -4.54 -2.25 -18.08
N PHE A 242 -5.23 -3.37 -18.01
CA PHE A 242 -5.18 -4.27 -16.86
C PHE A 242 -5.11 -5.74 -17.31
N ALA A 243 -4.59 -6.56 -16.42
CA ALA A 243 -4.67 -8.02 -16.51
C ALA A 243 -5.00 -8.57 -15.10
N VAL A 244 -5.85 -9.58 -15.05
CA VAL A 244 -6.24 -10.26 -13.82
C VAL A 244 -5.62 -11.66 -13.82
N ARG A 245 -4.87 -11.97 -12.79
CA ARG A 245 -4.45 -13.36 -12.49
C ARG A 245 -5.29 -13.85 -11.32
N ALA A 246 -6.20 -14.76 -11.61
CA ALA A 246 -7.02 -15.40 -10.58
C ALA A 246 -6.20 -16.38 -9.74
N LEU A 247 -6.67 -16.64 -8.53
CA LEU A 247 -6.16 -17.70 -7.67
C LEU A 247 -6.19 -19.03 -8.42
N ALA A 248 -5.03 -19.69 -8.50
CA ALA A 248 -4.85 -20.98 -9.13
C ALA A 248 -4.27 -21.97 -8.10
N LYS A 249 -4.88 -23.13 -7.98
CA LYS A 249 -4.58 -24.10 -6.92
C LYS A 249 -4.84 -23.47 -5.54
N ASP A 250 -3.78 -23.08 -4.84
CA ASP A 250 -3.84 -22.60 -3.47
C ASP A 250 -3.35 -21.15 -3.31
N ARG A 251 -2.89 -20.51 -4.38
CA ARG A 251 -2.34 -19.14 -4.29
C ARG A 251 -2.34 -18.36 -5.58
N VAL A 252 -2.28 -17.04 -5.46
CA VAL A 252 -1.82 -16.10 -6.48
C VAL A 252 -1.02 -15.00 -5.77
N THR A 253 0.19 -14.70 -6.25
CA THR A 253 1.12 -13.82 -5.55
C THR A 253 1.73 -12.78 -6.48
N ILE A 254 2.19 -11.68 -5.91
CA ILE A 254 2.89 -10.61 -6.62
C ILE A 254 3.92 -9.94 -5.71
N ALA A 255 5.11 -9.68 -6.26
CA ALA A 255 6.05 -8.74 -5.67
C ALA A 255 5.89 -7.34 -6.31
N ASN A 256 6.84 -6.89 -7.14
CA ASN A 256 6.79 -5.54 -7.72
C ASN A 256 7.02 -5.52 -9.25
N ASP A 257 7.02 -6.65 -9.92
CA ASP A 257 7.16 -6.75 -11.38
C ASP A 257 5.86 -7.21 -12.03
N PHE A 258 5.63 -6.80 -13.27
CA PHE A 258 4.55 -7.37 -14.07
C PHE A 258 4.87 -8.81 -14.43
N LEU A 259 3.93 -9.72 -14.20
CA LEU A 259 4.01 -11.14 -14.59
C LEU A 259 3.14 -11.46 -15.82
N THR A 260 2.40 -10.45 -16.31
CA THR A 260 1.60 -10.51 -17.53
C THR A 260 2.16 -9.54 -18.58
N ASP A 261 1.56 -9.54 -19.77
CA ASP A 261 1.90 -8.61 -20.84
C ASP A 261 1.28 -7.20 -20.69
N VAL A 262 0.72 -6.89 -19.52
CA VAL A 262 0.07 -5.60 -19.26
C VAL A 262 1.01 -4.41 -19.46
N GLY A 263 2.29 -4.60 -19.15
CA GLY A 263 3.35 -3.59 -19.30
C GLY A 263 3.90 -3.41 -20.73
N ARG A 264 3.39 -4.14 -21.73
CA ARG A 264 3.90 -4.09 -23.12
C ARG A 264 3.71 -2.74 -23.84
N ASP A 265 3.00 -1.81 -23.23
CA ASP A 265 2.86 -0.43 -23.71
C ASP A 265 4.16 0.40 -23.52
N HIS A 266 5.17 -0.15 -22.84
CA HIS A 266 6.51 0.40 -22.72
C HIS A 266 7.56 -0.73 -22.83
N PRO A 267 8.65 -0.52 -23.59
CA PRO A 267 9.58 -1.60 -23.92
C PRO A 267 10.43 -2.07 -22.74
N VAL A 268 10.74 -1.18 -21.79
CA VAL A 268 11.65 -1.49 -20.67
C VAL A 268 11.14 -0.84 -19.37
N TRP A 269 11.21 -1.63 -18.30
CA TRP A 269 10.82 -1.20 -16.96
C TRP A 269 11.98 -1.31 -15.98
N TRP A 270 12.06 -0.40 -15.02
CA TRP A 270 12.90 -0.53 -13.85
C TRP A 270 12.22 -1.47 -12.86
N GLY A 271 12.85 -2.62 -12.57
CA GLY A 271 12.46 -3.44 -11.43
C GLY A 271 12.71 -2.70 -10.11
N ARG A 272 12.01 -3.10 -9.08
CA ARG A 272 12.25 -2.55 -7.74
C ARG A 272 13.50 -3.15 -7.14
N PRO A 273 14.34 -2.36 -6.44
CA PRO A 273 15.44 -2.89 -5.65
C PRO A 273 14.91 -3.87 -4.58
N VAL A 274 15.78 -4.56 -3.88
CA VAL A 274 15.43 -5.55 -2.86
C VAL A 274 14.86 -6.84 -3.46
N VAL A 275 15.71 -7.51 -4.23
CA VAL A 275 15.54 -8.92 -4.68
C VAL A 275 14.12 -9.32 -5.10
N CYS A 276 13.46 -8.48 -5.91
CA CYS A 276 12.05 -8.65 -6.29
C CYS A 276 11.74 -10.07 -6.80
N ALA A 277 12.54 -10.59 -7.73
CA ALA A 277 12.37 -11.93 -8.28
C ALA A 277 12.49 -13.04 -7.22
N ALA A 278 13.41 -12.89 -6.27
CA ALA A 278 13.58 -13.86 -5.19
C ALA A 278 12.41 -13.83 -4.19
N ARG A 279 11.86 -12.63 -3.88
CA ARG A 279 10.65 -12.50 -3.08
C ARG A 279 9.43 -13.11 -3.76
N GLN A 280 9.30 -12.90 -5.07
CA GLN A 280 8.24 -13.53 -5.88
C GLN A 280 8.36 -15.06 -5.82
N ALA A 281 9.53 -15.60 -6.12
CA ALA A 281 9.76 -17.05 -6.10
C ALA A 281 9.49 -17.67 -4.72
N GLN A 282 9.92 -17.01 -3.64
CA GLN A 282 9.65 -17.51 -2.28
C GLN A 282 8.15 -17.49 -1.96
N SER A 283 7.43 -16.44 -2.35
CA SER A 283 5.98 -16.33 -2.11
C SER A 283 5.17 -17.39 -2.86
N GLU A 284 5.69 -17.86 -3.99
CA GLU A 284 5.10 -18.95 -4.78
C GLU A 284 5.40 -20.36 -4.23
N GLN A 285 6.56 -20.53 -3.61
CA GLN A 285 7.09 -21.86 -3.23
C GLN A 285 6.99 -22.17 -1.75
N ALA A 286 6.88 -21.18 -0.88
CA ALA A 286 6.85 -21.39 0.56
C ALA A 286 5.62 -22.20 0.99
N ASP A 287 5.79 -23.00 2.03
CA ASP A 287 4.73 -23.79 2.61
C ASP A 287 3.60 -22.90 3.16
N LEU A 288 2.35 -23.24 2.84
CA LEU A 288 1.17 -22.46 3.26
C LEU A 288 1.00 -22.39 4.76
N ALA A 289 1.20 -23.50 5.47
CA ALA A 289 1.06 -23.52 6.91
C ALA A 289 2.08 -22.61 7.59
N THR A 290 3.28 -22.48 6.99
CA THR A 290 4.32 -21.53 7.42
C THR A 290 3.94 -20.09 7.14
N LEU A 291 3.42 -19.78 5.93
CA LEU A 291 3.05 -18.42 5.55
C LEU A 291 1.85 -17.88 6.31
N LEU A 292 0.90 -18.75 6.65
CA LEU A 292 -0.38 -18.38 7.27
C LEU A 292 -0.40 -18.55 8.79
N ARG A 293 0.76 -18.62 9.42
CA ARG A 293 0.87 -18.68 10.89
C ARG A 293 0.31 -17.43 11.54
N ASP A 294 -0.45 -17.63 12.57
CA ASP A 294 -1.08 -16.55 13.35
C ASP A 294 -0.09 -15.67 14.10
N ASP A 295 1.10 -16.19 14.40
CA ASP A 295 2.19 -15.46 15.06
C ASP A 295 3.09 -14.70 14.08
N LEU A 296 2.83 -14.78 12.75
CA LEU A 296 3.61 -14.20 11.66
C LEU A 296 5.10 -14.62 11.66
N GLY A 297 5.44 -15.68 12.42
CA GLY A 297 6.81 -16.12 12.67
C GLY A 297 7.41 -17.01 11.57
N GLY A 298 6.65 -17.34 10.53
CA GLY A 298 7.10 -18.21 9.44
C GLY A 298 7.85 -17.50 8.32
N LEU A 299 7.91 -16.18 8.34
CA LEU A 299 8.47 -15.38 7.26
C LEU A 299 10.00 -15.29 7.36
N GLN A 300 10.67 -15.45 6.24
CA GLN A 300 12.12 -15.46 6.13
C GLN A 300 12.59 -14.57 4.97
N TYR A 301 13.91 -14.27 4.96
CA TYR A 301 14.56 -13.64 3.83
C TYR A 301 14.36 -14.50 2.55
N PRO A 302 14.09 -13.92 1.38
CA PRO A 302 14.05 -12.51 1.06
C PRO A 302 12.68 -11.82 1.23
N MET A 303 11.59 -12.55 1.52
CA MET A 303 10.28 -11.92 1.74
C MET A 303 10.34 -10.96 2.92
N LEU A 304 10.91 -11.40 4.06
CA LEU A 304 11.25 -10.53 5.17
C LEU A 304 12.68 -10.01 4.95
N ASN A 305 12.85 -8.68 4.90
CA ASN A 305 14.14 -8.06 4.61
C ASN A 305 14.35 -6.76 5.42
N GLU A 306 15.53 -6.13 5.30
CA GLU A 306 15.88 -4.93 6.06
C GLU A 306 14.95 -3.74 5.83
N CYS A 307 14.27 -3.70 4.68
CA CYS A 307 13.29 -2.66 4.35
C CYS A 307 11.88 -2.99 4.84
N THR A 308 11.62 -4.18 5.39
CA THR A 308 10.30 -4.55 5.90
C THR A 308 9.90 -3.63 7.06
N ARG A 309 8.70 -3.03 6.96
CA ARG A 309 8.12 -2.12 7.96
C ARG A 309 6.87 -2.68 8.60
N LEU A 310 6.12 -3.48 7.88
CA LEU A 310 5.00 -4.20 8.44
C LEU A 310 4.74 -5.53 7.73
N VAL A 311 4.13 -6.44 8.49
CA VAL A 311 3.53 -7.69 7.99
C VAL A 311 2.06 -7.68 8.41
N MET A 312 1.18 -8.07 7.49
CA MET A 312 -0.26 -8.17 7.71
C MET A 312 -0.76 -9.51 7.18
N LEU A 313 -1.55 -10.20 7.97
CA LEU A 313 -2.36 -11.36 7.56
C LEU A 313 -3.83 -11.02 7.83
N ALA A 314 -4.67 -11.06 6.79
CA ALA A 314 -6.08 -10.73 6.88
C ALA A 314 -6.94 -11.85 6.30
N ASP A 315 -8.04 -12.14 6.97
CA ASP A 315 -9.08 -13.06 6.55
C ASP A 315 -10.41 -12.31 6.52
N ALA A 316 -10.90 -12.00 5.33
CA ALA A 316 -12.14 -11.24 5.17
C ALA A 316 -13.39 -12.03 5.56
N ALA A 317 -13.35 -13.36 5.46
CA ALA A 317 -14.49 -14.21 5.80
C ALA A 317 -14.74 -14.25 7.32
N SER A 318 -13.69 -14.42 8.12
CA SER A 318 -13.78 -14.37 9.59
C SER A 318 -13.71 -12.93 10.14
N GLY A 319 -13.25 -11.97 9.33
CA GLY A 319 -12.97 -10.60 9.75
C GLY A 319 -11.69 -10.45 10.58
N THR A 320 -10.85 -11.49 10.67
CA THR A 320 -9.62 -11.43 11.48
C THR A 320 -8.51 -10.67 10.75
N LEU A 321 -7.76 -9.90 11.53
CA LEU A 321 -6.62 -9.15 11.06
C LEU A 321 -5.47 -9.31 12.06
N ARG A 322 -4.29 -9.67 11.56
CA ARG A 322 -3.04 -9.71 12.35
C ARG A 322 -2.02 -8.81 11.71
N VAL A 323 -1.40 -7.97 12.51
CA VAL A 323 -0.43 -6.98 12.05
C VAL A 323 0.77 -6.94 12.99
N GLN A 324 1.96 -6.78 12.43
CA GLN A 324 3.19 -6.61 13.19
C GLN A 324 4.11 -5.59 12.50
N GLY A 325 4.63 -4.63 13.27
CA GLY A 325 5.61 -3.66 12.83
C GLY A 325 7.03 -4.21 12.90
N TRP A 326 7.85 -3.85 11.90
CA TRP A 326 9.21 -4.35 11.72
C TRP A 326 10.21 -3.24 11.44
N GLU A 327 11.46 -3.42 11.89
CA GLU A 327 12.61 -2.59 11.55
C GLU A 327 13.86 -3.46 11.46
N LYS A 328 14.58 -3.38 10.34
CA LYS A 328 15.87 -4.06 10.16
C LYS A 328 15.85 -5.54 10.57
N LEU A 329 14.87 -6.29 10.06
CA LEU A 329 14.68 -7.73 10.36
C LEU A 329 14.26 -8.04 11.81
N VAL A 330 13.94 -7.03 12.61
CA VAL A 330 13.49 -7.20 13.98
C VAL A 330 12.04 -6.75 14.12
N ALA A 331 11.20 -7.60 14.73
CA ALA A 331 9.85 -7.20 15.15
C ALA A 331 9.94 -6.11 16.21
N VAL A 332 9.34 -4.96 15.97
CA VAL A 332 9.36 -3.81 16.91
C VAL A 332 8.03 -3.63 17.64
N THR A 333 6.98 -4.31 17.20
CA THR A 333 5.71 -4.44 17.93
C THR A 333 5.39 -5.91 18.18
N ALA A 334 4.54 -6.18 19.15
CA ALA A 334 3.88 -7.47 19.26
C ALA A 334 2.92 -7.68 18.07
N VAL A 335 2.56 -8.93 17.78
CA VAL A 335 1.46 -9.20 16.85
C VAL A 335 0.18 -8.66 17.47
N THR A 336 -0.47 -7.74 16.80
CA THR A 336 -1.78 -7.22 17.18
C THR A 336 -2.84 -7.98 16.39
N ALA A 337 -3.80 -8.59 17.06
CA ALA A 337 -4.93 -9.31 16.48
C ALA A 337 -6.24 -8.56 16.79
N VAL A 338 -7.04 -8.29 15.78
CA VAL A 338 -8.36 -7.64 15.87
C VAL A 338 -9.36 -8.28 14.91
#